data_0f017d38cb52ca2eeafea4606c61aaf5
#
_entry.id   0f017d38cb52ca2eeafea4606c61aaf5
#
_cell.length_a   1.000
_cell.length_b   1.000
_cell.length_c   1.000
_cell.angle_alpha   90.00
_cell.angle_beta   90.00
_cell.angle_gamma   90.00
#
_symmetry.space_group_name_H-M   'P 1'
#
loop_
_entity.id
_entity.type
_entity.pdbx_description
1 polymer ?
#
loop_
_entity_poly.entity_id
_entity_poly.type
_entity_poly.pdbx_seq_one_letter_code
_entity_poly.pdbx_strand_id
1 'polypeptide(L)'
;MKYRKLTLDELEELESEFTTFLATHGIPAEDWEKMKQKSPERCEQLIAIFSDIVFDKILGKVEYLEHREKRIIRIFKFGEEKVIMNGLQLEGESAIDFRKDQNAEQLLQLFRLSPSKLKIFTAEKKYKKERSLEIFNLINSGAQILKEDRLFHVIEQLKGNQIQ
;
A
#
# COMPACT_ATOMS: atom_id res chain seq x y z
N MET A 1 -13.23 -5.66 -14.30
CA MET A 1 -12.78 -5.58 -12.89
C MET A 1 -11.38 -4.94 -12.86
N LYS A 2 -11.23 -3.93 -12.05
CA LYS A 2 -10.01 -3.12 -12.02
C LYS A 2 -8.91 -3.73 -11.13
N TYR A 3 -9.31 -4.34 -10.02
CA TYR A 3 -8.39 -4.93 -9.05
C TYR A 3 -8.61 -6.44 -8.93
N ARG A 4 -9.15 -6.88 -7.83
CA ARG A 4 -9.57 -8.25 -7.56
C ARG A 4 -10.88 -8.27 -6.81
N LYS A 5 -11.54 -9.39 -6.78
CA LYS A 5 -12.70 -9.55 -5.90
C LYS A 5 -12.25 -9.60 -4.44
N LEU A 6 -13.09 -9.06 -3.57
CA LEU A 6 -12.95 -9.25 -2.15
C LEU A 6 -13.17 -10.73 -1.80
N THR A 7 -12.42 -11.24 -0.84
CA THR A 7 -12.64 -12.59 -0.31
C THR A 7 -13.93 -12.66 0.50
N LEU A 8 -14.40 -13.85 0.80
CA LEU A 8 -15.59 -14.02 1.66
C LEU A 8 -15.40 -13.37 3.04
N ASP A 9 -14.23 -13.53 3.66
CA ASP A 9 -13.91 -12.92 4.95
C ASP A 9 -13.94 -11.39 4.87
N GLU A 10 -13.35 -10.81 3.81
CA GLU A 10 -13.37 -9.36 3.57
C GLU A 10 -14.80 -8.84 3.33
N LEU A 11 -15.63 -9.59 2.60
CA LEU A 11 -17.04 -9.24 2.40
C LEU A 11 -17.83 -9.29 3.72
N GLU A 12 -17.57 -10.27 4.57
CA GLU A 12 -18.20 -10.37 5.88
C GLU A 12 -17.84 -9.18 6.77
N GLU A 13 -16.57 -8.77 6.76
CA GLU A 13 -16.13 -7.57 7.48
C GLU A 13 -16.82 -6.30 6.97
N LEU A 14 -17.19 -6.26 5.71
CA LEU A 14 -17.83 -5.13 5.04
C LEU A 14 -19.33 -5.35 4.80
N GLU A 15 -19.96 -6.22 5.56
CA GLU A 15 -21.38 -6.58 5.40
C GLU A 15 -22.31 -5.37 5.38
N SER A 16 -22.11 -4.43 6.27
CA SER A 16 -22.92 -3.22 6.37
C SER A 16 -22.81 -2.37 5.11
N GLU A 17 -21.59 -2.15 4.64
CA GLU A 17 -21.29 -1.38 3.42
C GLU A 17 -21.82 -2.08 2.18
N PHE A 18 -21.70 -3.40 2.13
CA PHE A 18 -22.20 -4.19 1.00
C PHE A 18 -23.73 -4.16 0.94
N THR A 19 -24.39 -4.28 2.09
CA THR A 19 -25.87 -4.16 2.19
C THR A 19 -26.34 -2.80 1.70
N THR A 20 -25.66 -1.72 2.07
CA THR A 20 -25.95 -0.36 1.59
C THR A 20 -25.76 -0.26 0.09
N PHE A 21 -24.66 -0.83 -0.44
CA PHE A 21 -24.39 -0.86 -1.87
C PHE A 21 -25.51 -1.59 -2.64
N LEU A 22 -25.95 -2.75 -2.16
CA LEU A 22 -27.04 -3.51 -2.79
C LEU A 22 -28.36 -2.70 -2.75
N ALA A 23 -28.65 -2.04 -1.65
CA ALA A 23 -29.83 -1.20 -1.51
C ALA A 23 -29.84 -0.06 -2.54
N THR A 24 -28.72 0.58 -2.78
CA THR A 24 -28.60 1.64 -3.81
C THR A 24 -28.83 1.10 -5.23
N HIS A 25 -28.66 -0.20 -5.42
CA HIS A 25 -28.95 -0.88 -6.70
C HIS A 25 -30.34 -1.53 -6.73
N GLY A 26 -31.19 -1.19 -5.75
CA GLY A 26 -32.56 -1.72 -5.68
C GLY A 26 -32.66 -3.17 -5.26
N ILE A 27 -31.67 -3.70 -4.55
CA ILE A 27 -31.62 -5.10 -4.12
C ILE A 27 -31.65 -5.17 -2.58
N PRO A 28 -32.83 -5.45 -1.97
CA PRO A 28 -32.90 -5.71 -0.54
C PRO A 28 -32.20 -7.04 -0.17
N ALA A 29 -31.82 -7.18 1.09
CA ALA A 29 -31.11 -8.37 1.59
C ALA A 29 -31.86 -9.68 1.27
N GLU A 30 -33.17 -9.66 1.33
CA GLU A 30 -34.03 -10.81 0.99
C GLU A 30 -33.91 -11.22 -0.48
N ASP A 31 -33.85 -10.26 -1.36
CA ASP A 31 -33.69 -10.48 -2.80
C ASP A 31 -32.30 -10.97 -3.13
N TRP A 32 -31.29 -10.54 -2.39
CA TRP A 32 -29.91 -11.01 -2.57
C TRP A 32 -29.79 -12.51 -2.35
N GLU A 33 -30.40 -13.05 -1.30
CA GLU A 33 -30.38 -14.49 -1.02
C GLU A 33 -31.05 -15.29 -2.14
N LYS A 34 -32.17 -14.79 -2.67
CA LYS A 34 -32.84 -15.40 -3.84
C LYS A 34 -31.99 -15.32 -5.10
N MET A 35 -31.29 -14.19 -5.28
CA MET A 35 -30.45 -13.94 -6.45
C MET A 35 -29.24 -14.86 -6.49
N LYS A 36 -28.65 -15.20 -5.34
CA LYS A 36 -27.56 -16.18 -5.25
C LYS A 36 -27.93 -17.53 -5.83
N GLN A 37 -29.18 -17.94 -5.69
CA GLN A 37 -29.68 -19.22 -6.22
C GLN A 37 -30.08 -19.13 -7.69
N LYS A 38 -30.71 -18.04 -8.12
CA LYS A 38 -31.29 -17.88 -9.45
C LYS A 38 -30.32 -17.30 -10.49
N SER A 39 -29.43 -16.40 -10.06
CA SER A 39 -28.57 -15.66 -10.98
C SER A 39 -27.17 -15.45 -10.35
N PRO A 40 -26.42 -16.54 -10.12
CA PRO A 40 -25.11 -16.43 -9.46
C PRO A 40 -24.11 -15.56 -10.24
N GLU A 41 -24.21 -15.52 -11.56
CA GLU A 41 -23.35 -14.66 -12.40
C GLU A 41 -23.56 -13.18 -12.13
N ARG A 42 -24.81 -12.76 -11.94
CA ARG A 42 -25.13 -11.37 -11.59
C ARG A 42 -24.62 -11.02 -10.20
N CYS A 43 -24.69 -11.94 -9.25
CA CYS A 43 -24.10 -11.76 -7.93
C CYS A 43 -22.59 -11.55 -8.00
N GLU A 44 -21.89 -12.34 -8.82
CA GLU A 44 -20.46 -12.20 -9.05
C GLU A 44 -20.10 -10.85 -9.66
N GLN A 45 -20.90 -10.37 -10.60
CA GLN A 45 -20.72 -9.03 -11.21
C GLN A 45 -20.88 -7.92 -10.17
N LEU A 46 -21.88 -7.99 -9.30
CA LEU A 46 -22.11 -7.00 -8.25
C LEU A 46 -21.00 -7.01 -7.21
N ILE A 47 -20.50 -8.18 -6.83
CA ILE A 47 -19.34 -8.32 -5.94
C ILE A 47 -18.11 -7.70 -6.59
N ALA A 48 -17.89 -7.91 -7.88
CA ALA A 48 -16.77 -7.32 -8.60
C ALA A 48 -16.84 -5.79 -8.62
N ILE A 49 -18.01 -5.21 -8.86
CA ILE A 49 -18.23 -3.76 -8.84
C ILE A 49 -18.00 -3.21 -7.45
N PHE A 50 -18.57 -3.82 -6.43
CA PHE A 50 -18.37 -3.43 -5.03
C PHE A 50 -16.90 -3.49 -4.64
N SER A 51 -16.22 -4.57 -5.03
CA SER A 51 -14.79 -4.74 -4.76
C SER A 51 -13.96 -3.60 -5.33
N ASP A 52 -14.19 -3.22 -6.57
CA ASP A 52 -13.48 -2.10 -7.21
C ASP A 52 -13.75 -0.77 -6.48
N ILE A 53 -14.97 -0.53 -6.04
CA ILE A 53 -15.34 0.67 -5.26
C ILE A 53 -14.59 0.71 -3.92
N VAL A 54 -14.54 -0.43 -3.21
CA VAL A 54 -13.83 -0.53 -1.93
C VAL A 54 -12.33 -0.28 -2.12
N PHE A 55 -11.71 -0.90 -3.10
CA PHE A 55 -10.29 -0.69 -3.39
C PHE A 55 -10.00 0.75 -3.79
N ASP A 56 -10.79 1.35 -4.66
CA ASP A 56 -10.62 2.76 -5.05
C ASP A 56 -10.67 3.69 -3.83
N LYS A 57 -11.59 3.44 -2.91
CA LYS A 57 -11.72 4.23 -1.69
C LYS A 57 -10.53 4.09 -0.76
N ILE A 58 -10.04 2.87 -0.54
CA ILE A 58 -8.89 2.59 0.32
C ILE A 58 -7.61 3.14 -0.30
N LEU A 59 -7.37 2.82 -1.57
CA LEU A 59 -6.14 3.20 -2.26
C LEU A 59 -6.06 4.72 -2.51
N GLY A 60 -7.20 5.37 -2.67
CA GLY A 60 -7.26 6.83 -2.80
C GLY A 60 -6.75 7.57 -1.56
N LYS A 61 -6.77 6.95 -0.40
CA LYS A 61 -6.28 7.52 0.87
C LYS A 61 -4.82 7.20 1.17
N VAL A 62 -4.21 6.29 0.41
CA VAL A 62 -2.81 5.89 0.62
C VAL A 62 -1.89 7.01 0.16
N GLU A 63 -1.02 7.46 1.06
CA GLU A 63 0.02 8.45 0.76
C GLU A 63 1.41 7.81 0.75
N TYR A 64 1.64 6.83 1.63
CA TYR A 64 2.95 6.20 1.81
C TYR A 64 2.83 4.68 1.81
N LEU A 65 3.81 4.03 1.16
CA LEU A 65 4.04 2.58 1.27
C LEU A 65 5.47 2.34 1.71
N GLU A 66 5.71 1.25 2.43
CA GLU A 66 7.06 0.75 2.67
C GLU A 66 7.23 -0.65 2.11
N HIS A 67 8.41 -0.94 1.62
CA HIS A 67 8.83 -2.27 1.21
C HIS A 67 10.16 -2.59 1.86
N ARG A 68 10.19 -3.66 2.65
CA ARG A 68 11.38 -4.06 3.39
C ARG A 68 11.90 -5.41 2.91
N GLU A 69 13.16 -5.42 2.56
CA GLU A 69 13.94 -6.63 2.32
C GLU A 69 15.04 -6.70 3.40
N LYS A 70 15.76 -7.80 3.48
CA LYS A 70 16.78 -7.99 4.51
C LYS A 70 17.78 -6.83 4.57
N ARG A 71 18.20 -6.31 3.42
CA ARG A 71 19.26 -5.31 3.31
C ARG A 71 18.80 -3.97 2.72
N ILE A 72 17.54 -3.84 2.37
CA ILE A 72 17.02 -2.65 1.69
C ILE A 72 15.67 -2.28 2.27
N ILE A 73 15.48 -0.98 2.55
CA ILE A 73 14.17 -0.39 2.82
C ILE A 73 13.87 0.59 1.70
N ARG A 74 12.65 0.52 1.16
CA ARG A 74 12.13 1.51 0.21
C ARG A 74 10.86 2.12 0.79
N ILE A 75 10.81 3.45 0.83
CA ILE A 75 9.62 4.20 1.25
C ILE A 75 9.13 5.00 0.05
N PHE A 76 7.87 4.81 -0.30
CA PHE A 76 7.24 5.46 -1.44
C PHE A 76 6.27 6.52 -0.97
N LYS A 77 6.37 7.71 -1.55
CA LYS A 77 5.39 8.79 -1.38
C LYS A 77 4.62 8.98 -2.68
N PHE A 78 3.32 8.82 -2.62
CA PHE A 78 2.43 8.90 -3.78
C PHE A 78 1.80 10.29 -3.88
N GLY A 79 2.28 11.10 -4.81
CA GLY A 79 1.66 12.38 -5.15
C GLY A 79 0.54 12.21 -6.19
N GLU A 80 0.06 13.33 -6.71
CA GLU A 80 -1.00 13.31 -7.73
C GLU A 80 -0.50 12.79 -9.09
N GLU A 81 0.71 13.17 -9.49
CA GLU A 81 1.26 12.86 -10.81
C GLU A 81 2.43 11.88 -10.80
N LYS A 82 3.11 11.75 -9.66
CA LYS A 82 4.31 10.95 -9.56
C LYS A 82 4.48 10.32 -8.19
N VAL A 83 5.29 9.27 -8.15
CA VAL A 83 5.76 8.63 -6.93
C VAL A 83 7.24 8.96 -6.71
N ILE A 84 7.59 9.28 -5.47
CA ILE A 84 8.97 9.49 -5.01
C ILE A 84 9.34 8.33 -4.11
N MET A 85 10.50 7.73 -4.34
CA MET A 85 11.01 6.64 -3.53
C MET A 85 12.30 7.07 -2.84
N ASN A 86 12.34 6.91 -1.53
CA ASN A 86 13.54 7.04 -0.71
C ASN A 86 13.92 5.67 -0.17
N GLY A 87 15.19 5.31 -0.33
CA GLY A 87 15.67 4.01 0.09
C GLY A 87 16.92 4.06 0.95
N LEU A 88 17.06 3.04 1.78
CA LEU A 88 18.26 2.75 2.56
C LEU A 88 18.75 1.36 2.20
N GLN A 89 20.06 1.23 1.95
CA GLN A 89 20.70 -0.03 1.65
C GLN A 89 21.89 -0.24 2.59
N LEU A 90 21.99 -1.45 3.15
CA LEU A 90 23.16 -1.85 3.93
C LEU A 90 24.34 -2.15 3.01
N GLU A 91 25.49 -1.55 3.34
CA GLU A 91 26.77 -1.79 2.67
C GLU A 91 27.62 -2.74 3.53
N GLY A 92 28.32 -3.67 2.87
CA GLY A 92 29.21 -4.60 3.55
C GLY A 92 28.48 -5.61 4.44
N GLU A 93 29.22 -6.24 5.34
CA GLU A 93 28.67 -7.20 6.30
C GLU A 93 27.96 -6.47 7.44
N SER A 94 26.77 -6.93 7.78
CA SER A 94 25.97 -6.39 8.88
C SER A 94 25.05 -7.47 9.45
N ALA A 95 24.89 -7.44 10.76
CA ALA A 95 23.91 -8.26 11.47
C ALA A 95 22.50 -7.69 11.42
N ILE A 96 22.35 -6.49 10.87
CA ILE A 96 21.06 -5.78 10.80
C ILE A 96 20.19 -6.44 9.74
N ASP A 97 18.93 -6.65 10.07
CA ASP A 97 17.90 -7.16 9.18
C ASP A 97 16.75 -6.17 9.12
N PHE A 98 16.57 -5.51 7.98
CA PHE A 98 15.53 -4.50 7.81
C PHE A 98 14.10 -5.05 7.76
N ARG A 99 13.94 -6.36 7.67
CA ARG A 99 12.62 -7.00 7.78
C ARG A 99 12.07 -6.97 9.20
N LYS A 100 12.95 -6.77 10.20
CA LYS A 100 12.58 -6.53 11.59
C LYS A 100 12.15 -5.06 11.73
N ASP A 101 11.20 -4.81 12.63
CA ASP A 101 10.55 -3.51 12.76
C ASP A 101 11.42 -2.46 13.46
N GLN A 102 12.38 -1.88 12.72
CA GLN A 102 13.05 -0.67 13.19
C GLN A 102 12.15 0.54 12.91
N ASN A 103 11.94 1.39 13.89
CA ASN A 103 11.25 2.67 13.70
C ASN A 103 12.20 3.74 13.12
N ALA A 104 11.65 4.91 12.79
CA ALA A 104 12.42 6.00 12.19
C ALA A 104 13.58 6.46 13.07
N GLU A 105 13.39 6.52 14.38
CA GLU A 105 14.42 6.93 15.35
C GLU A 105 15.56 5.90 15.42
N GLN A 106 15.23 4.62 15.42
CA GLN A 106 16.23 3.54 15.41
C GLN A 106 17.06 3.57 14.13
N LEU A 107 16.46 3.81 12.99
CA LEU A 107 17.16 3.94 11.70
C LEU A 107 18.05 5.17 11.67
N LEU A 108 17.57 6.30 12.20
CA LEU A 108 18.36 7.52 12.33
C LEU A 108 19.59 7.29 13.21
N GLN A 109 19.44 6.59 14.33
CA GLN A 109 20.54 6.26 15.23
C GLN A 109 21.55 5.33 14.56
N LEU A 110 21.09 4.33 13.82
CA LEU A 110 21.98 3.44 13.05
C LEU A 110 22.81 4.23 12.03
N PHE A 111 22.20 5.19 11.35
CA PHE A 111 22.91 6.08 10.42
C PHE A 111 23.98 6.92 11.14
N ARG A 112 23.67 7.46 12.30
CA ARG A 112 24.61 8.26 13.09
C ARG A 112 25.78 7.44 13.60
N LEU A 113 25.53 6.19 14.04
CA LEU A 113 26.56 5.30 14.57
C LEU A 113 27.43 4.68 13.49
N SER A 114 26.90 4.41 12.33
CA SER A 114 27.60 3.72 11.26
C SER A 114 27.23 4.30 9.88
N PRO A 115 27.56 5.58 9.62
CA PRO A 115 27.15 6.25 8.38
C PRO A 115 27.73 5.62 7.12
N SER A 116 28.91 5.00 7.20
CA SER A 116 29.55 4.32 6.07
C SER A 116 28.89 2.99 5.68
N LYS A 117 28.04 2.43 6.56
CA LYS A 117 27.34 1.17 6.31
C LYS A 117 25.95 1.34 5.69
N LEU A 118 25.47 2.56 5.59
CA LEU A 118 24.16 2.86 5.03
C LEU A 118 24.30 3.75 3.82
N LYS A 119 23.78 3.28 2.70
CA LYS A 119 23.68 4.05 1.46
C LYS A 119 22.25 4.52 1.29
N ILE A 120 22.09 5.82 1.04
CA ILE A 120 20.80 6.42 0.71
C ILE A 120 20.68 6.50 -0.82
N PHE A 121 19.54 6.09 -1.34
CA PHE A 121 19.22 6.23 -2.76
C PHE A 121 17.80 6.76 -2.92
N THR A 122 17.56 7.42 -4.04
CA THR A 122 16.28 8.04 -4.34
C THR A 122 15.94 7.86 -5.80
N ALA A 123 14.67 7.81 -6.10
CA ALA A 123 14.16 7.81 -7.47
C ALA A 123 12.78 8.47 -7.49
N GLU A 124 12.39 8.98 -8.64
CA GLU A 124 11.02 9.41 -8.86
C GLU A 124 10.55 8.96 -10.25
N LYS A 125 9.25 8.73 -10.34
CA LYS A 125 8.64 8.22 -11.56
C LYS A 125 7.24 8.77 -11.72
N LYS A 126 6.90 9.25 -12.92
CA LYS A 126 5.51 9.55 -13.28
C LYS A 126 4.74 8.24 -13.42
N TYR A 127 3.45 8.28 -13.10
CA TYR A 127 2.61 7.09 -13.22
C TYR A 127 2.46 6.68 -14.69
N LYS A 128 2.66 5.40 -14.98
CA LYS A 128 2.38 4.80 -16.28
C LYS A 128 0.94 4.32 -16.37
N LYS A 129 0.39 3.95 -15.23
CA LYS A 129 -1.00 3.54 -15.05
C LYS A 129 -1.68 4.50 -14.09
N GLU A 130 -2.95 4.31 -13.86
CA GLU A 130 -3.66 5.03 -12.83
C GLU A 130 -2.96 4.88 -11.46
N ARG A 131 -2.89 5.95 -10.68
CA ARG A 131 -2.22 6.01 -9.37
C ARG A 131 -2.61 4.84 -8.45
N SER A 132 -3.90 4.56 -8.34
CA SER A 132 -4.40 3.49 -7.49
C SER A 132 -3.95 2.10 -7.95
N LEU A 133 -3.81 1.87 -9.24
CA LEU A 133 -3.29 0.62 -9.79
C LEU A 133 -1.80 0.44 -9.48
N GLU A 134 -1.02 1.51 -9.57
CA GLU A 134 0.42 1.47 -9.20
C GLU A 134 0.57 1.10 -7.72
N ILE A 135 -0.24 1.70 -6.84
CA ILE A 135 -0.26 1.39 -5.41
C ILE A 135 -0.66 -0.08 -5.17
N PHE A 136 -1.74 -0.52 -5.81
CA PHE A 136 -2.22 -1.90 -5.69
C PHE A 136 -1.15 -2.91 -6.12
N ASN A 137 -0.46 -2.66 -7.21
CA ASN A 137 0.60 -3.54 -7.69
C ASN A 137 1.78 -3.62 -6.72
N LEU A 138 2.16 -2.51 -6.09
CA LEU A 138 3.21 -2.50 -5.07
C LEU A 138 2.80 -3.28 -3.82
N ILE A 139 1.57 -3.13 -3.38
CA ILE A 139 1.04 -3.91 -2.24
C ILE A 139 1.08 -5.40 -2.55
N ASN A 140 0.68 -5.80 -3.75
CA ASN A 140 0.74 -7.20 -4.19
C ASN A 140 2.17 -7.74 -4.26
N SER A 141 3.17 -6.88 -4.46
CA SER A 141 4.59 -7.28 -4.46
C SER A 141 5.23 -7.26 -3.07
N GLY A 142 4.45 -6.99 -2.02
CA GLY A 142 4.91 -7.07 -0.64
C GLY A 142 5.03 -5.75 0.11
N ALA A 143 4.71 -4.62 -0.53
CA ALA A 143 4.70 -3.33 0.14
C ALA A 143 3.54 -3.23 1.14
N GLN A 144 3.75 -2.50 2.22
CA GLN A 144 2.77 -2.28 3.27
C GLN A 144 2.39 -0.81 3.37
N ILE A 145 1.16 -0.54 3.74
CA ILE A 145 0.67 0.83 3.91
C ILE A 145 1.28 1.43 5.18
N LEU A 146 1.91 2.60 5.04
CA LEU A 146 2.34 3.43 6.15
C LEU A 146 1.32 4.53 6.39
N LYS A 147 0.89 4.68 7.63
CA LYS A 147 -0.01 5.76 8.05
C LYS A 147 0.74 7.03 8.44
N GLU A 148 2.05 6.93 8.67
CA GLU A 148 2.90 8.02 9.13
C GLU A 148 3.95 8.36 8.07
N ASP A 149 4.30 9.64 7.99
CA ASP A 149 5.27 10.18 7.03
C ASP A 149 6.70 10.25 7.57
N ARG A 150 6.89 9.93 8.86
CA ARG A 150 8.14 10.20 9.58
C ARG A 150 9.35 9.50 8.96
N LEU A 151 9.22 8.22 8.59
CA LEU A 151 10.33 7.48 8.00
C LEU A 151 10.78 8.08 6.66
N PHE A 152 9.83 8.49 5.83
CA PHE A 152 10.13 9.18 4.57
C PHE A 152 10.93 10.46 4.81
N HIS A 153 10.49 11.29 5.76
CA HIS A 153 11.14 12.57 6.06
C HIS A 153 12.49 12.40 6.74
N VAL A 154 12.67 11.39 7.59
CA VAL A 154 13.98 11.06 8.18
C VAL A 154 14.99 10.74 7.06
N ILE A 155 14.63 9.94 6.10
CA ILE A 155 15.51 9.61 4.98
C ILE A 155 15.78 10.86 4.12
N GLU A 156 14.78 11.72 3.90
CA GLU A 156 14.98 13.01 3.21
C GLU A 156 16.02 13.89 3.91
N GLN A 157 15.96 13.99 5.23
CA GLN A 157 16.94 14.75 6.03
C GLN A 157 18.35 14.16 5.93
N LEU A 158 18.47 12.83 6.01
CA LEU A 158 19.75 12.13 5.89
C LEU A 158 20.37 12.33 4.50
N LYS A 159 19.57 12.38 3.49
CA LYS A 159 19.96 12.65 2.10
C LYS A 159 20.63 14.02 1.94
N GLY A 160 20.10 15.05 2.59
CA GLY A 160 20.71 16.39 2.64
C GLY A 160 22.10 16.39 3.27
N ASN A 161 22.34 15.54 4.25
CA ASN A 161 23.62 15.46 4.97
C ASN A 161 24.68 14.68 4.19
N GLN A 162 24.33 13.86 3.21
CA GLN A 162 25.27 13.10 2.38
C GLN A 162 25.85 13.92 1.22
N ILE A 163 25.21 15.01 0.85
CA ILE A 163 25.63 15.86 -0.27
C ILE A 163 26.74 16.85 0.12
N GLN A 164 26.97 16.97 1.41
CA GLN A 164 28.08 17.75 1.97
C GLN A 164 29.31 16.88 2.19
#